data_7e3c00c33529917efefe1d8c96c05598
#
_entry.id   7e3c00c33529917efefe1d8c96c05598
#
_cell.length_a   1.000
_cell.length_b   1.000
_cell.length_c   1.000
_cell.angle_alpha   90.00
_cell.angle_beta   90.00
_cell.angle_gamma   90.00
#
_symmetry.space_group_name_H-M   'P 1'
#
loop_
_entity.id
_entity.type
_entity.pdbx_description
1 polymer ?
#
loop_
_entity_poly.entity_id
_entity_poly.type
_entity_poly.pdbx_seq_one_letter_code
_entity_poly.pdbx_strand_id
1 'polypeptide(L)'
;MRPVNVRSARAEDEASLSRIDAATWTTEVSPGPAPVGEGFFERNDPADVLVAEVHGQVAGYATVRQWSRIPSHAHVLEINGLAVDPAHQGQGLGRALVAACVAQARRRGARKLTLRVLGGNNRARRLYESCGFHIEGVLREEFLLDGRYVDDVLMARMLGDEADV
;
A
#
# COMPACT_ATOMS: atom_id res chain seq x y z
N MET A 1 -17.68 16.32 3.90
CA MET A 1 -16.60 15.41 3.47
C MET A 1 -17.04 14.78 2.15
N ARG A 2 -16.25 14.94 1.10
CA ARG A 2 -16.59 14.39 -0.22
C ARG A 2 -16.38 12.88 -0.19
N PRO A 3 -17.31 12.08 -0.72
CA PRO A 3 -17.13 10.63 -0.70
C PRO A 3 -15.94 10.23 -1.58
N VAL A 4 -14.97 9.57 -0.98
CA VAL A 4 -13.89 8.90 -1.71
C VAL A 4 -14.45 7.56 -2.17
N ASN A 5 -14.44 7.33 -3.47
CA ASN A 5 -14.81 6.04 -4.04
C ASN A 5 -13.55 5.17 -4.22
N VAL A 6 -13.54 3.98 -3.67
CA VAL A 6 -12.45 3.01 -3.89
C VAL A 6 -13.01 1.81 -4.65
N ARG A 7 -12.35 1.46 -5.74
CA ARG A 7 -12.71 0.34 -6.62
C ARG A 7 -11.50 -0.46 -7.07
N SER A 8 -11.73 -1.61 -7.65
CA SER A 8 -10.68 -2.36 -8.37
C SER A 8 -10.17 -1.57 -9.57
N ALA A 9 -8.89 -1.74 -9.88
CA ALA A 9 -8.27 -1.11 -11.04
C ALA A 9 -8.85 -1.66 -12.36
N ARG A 10 -8.75 -0.84 -13.40
CA ARG A 10 -9.15 -1.16 -14.78
C ARG A 10 -7.97 -0.89 -15.70
N ALA A 11 -7.97 -1.48 -16.89
CA ALA A 11 -6.91 -1.30 -17.88
C ALA A 11 -6.70 0.19 -18.25
N GLU A 12 -7.77 0.97 -18.31
CA GLU A 12 -7.74 2.41 -18.62
C GLU A 12 -7.07 3.27 -17.53
N ASP A 13 -6.85 2.73 -16.31
CA ASP A 13 -6.19 3.46 -15.22
C ASP A 13 -4.66 3.52 -15.39
N GLU A 14 -4.08 2.76 -16.31
CA GLU A 14 -2.62 2.60 -16.50
C GLU A 14 -1.86 3.94 -16.49
N ALA A 15 -2.30 4.89 -17.29
CA ALA A 15 -1.61 6.17 -17.43
C ALA A 15 -1.65 7.00 -16.13
N SER A 16 -2.80 7.01 -15.45
CA SER A 16 -2.97 7.73 -14.18
C SER A 16 -2.15 7.07 -13.07
N LEU A 17 -2.12 5.75 -13.01
CA LEU A 17 -1.35 5.00 -12.03
C LEU A 17 0.15 5.19 -12.21
N SER A 18 0.63 5.10 -13.45
CA SER A 18 2.05 5.35 -13.77
C SER A 18 2.47 6.78 -13.41
N ARG A 19 1.61 7.77 -13.66
CA ARG A 19 1.86 9.17 -13.30
C ARG A 19 1.95 9.36 -11.77
N ILE A 20 1.02 8.79 -11.01
CA ILE A 20 1.01 8.89 -9.55
C ILE A 20 2.23 8.18 -8.97
N ASP A 21 2.54 6.99 -9.46
CA ASP A 21 3.70 6.21 -9.03
C ASP A 21 5.00 7.01 -9.23
N ALA A 22 5.21 7.55 -10.41
CA ALA A 22 6.37 8.39 -10.72
C ALA A 22 6.45 9.66 -9.85
N ALA A 23 5.31 10.31 -9.58
CA ALA A 23 5.26 11.53 -8.78
C ALA A 23 5.53 11.31 -7.28
N THR A 24 5.32 10.08 -6.78
CA THR A 24 5.44 9.74 -5.36
C THR A 24 6.67 8.89 -5.03
N TRP A 25 7.41 8.43 -6.04
CA TRP A 25 8.57 7.55 -5.85
C TRP A 25 9.79 8.35 -5.39
N THR A 26 10.17 8.17 -4.13
CA THR A 26 11.37 8.78 -3.52
C THR A 26 12.09 7.76 -2.65
N THR A 27 13.35 8.02 -2.31
CA THR A 27 14.13 7.21 -1.38
C THR A 27 13.62 7.26 0.06
N GLU A 28 12.68 8.17 0.36
CA GLU A 28 11.98 8.21 1.66
C GLU A 28 10.85 7.18 1.76
N VAL A 29 10.32 6.75 0.63
CA VAL A 29 9.13 5.86 0.58
C VAL A 29 9.42 4.49 -0.02
N SER A 30 10.46 4.35 -0.84
CA SER A 30 10.79 3.08 -1.49
C SER A 30 12.30 2.79 -1.45
N PRO A 31 12.69 1.55 -1.13
CA PRO A 31 14.09 1.13 -1.15
C PRO A 31 14.59 0.81 -2.57
N GLY A 32 13.69 0.56 -3.51
CA GLY A 32 14.04 0.23 -4.89
C GLY A 32 14.20 1.46 -5.78
N PRO A 33 14.83 1.31 -6.94
CA PRO A 33 14.93 2.37 -7.93
C PRO A 33 13.54 2.70 -8.48
N ALA A 34 13.36 3.96 -8.90
CA ALA A 34 12.16 4.37 -9.60
C ALA A 34 12.01 3.56 -10.90
N PRO A 35 10.82 3.06 -11.23
CA PRO A 35 10.60 2.32 -12.46
C PRO A 35 10.77 3.26 -13.66
N VAL A 36 11.59 2.83 -14.61
CA VAL A 36 11.85 3.57 -15.83
C VAL A 36 11.48 2.71 -17.03
N GLY A 37 10.56 3.20 -17.85
CA GLY A 37 10.19 2.53 -19.10
C GLY A 37 9.27 1.32 -18.96
N GLU A 38 8.82 1.01 -17.74
CA GLU A 38 7.85 -0.05 -17.49
C GLU A 38 6.49 0.53 -17.11
N GLY A 39 5.41 -0.04 -17.66
CA GLY A 39 4.05 0.28 -17.30
C GLY A 39 3.71 -0.15 -15.87
N PHE A 40 2.72 0.47 -15.27
CA PHE A 40 2.29 0.13 -13.91
C PHE A 40 1.80 -1.32 -13.82
N PHE A 41 1.00 -1.78 -14.78
CA PHE A 41 0.49 -3.15 -14.82
C PHE A 41 1.48 -4.20 -15.36
N GLU A 42 2.63 -3.79 -15.87
CA GLU A 42 3.74 -4.72 -16.13
C GLU A 42 4.38 -5.21 -14.83
N ARG A 43 4.30 -4.41 -13.77
CA ARG A 43 4.87 -4.70 -12.45
C ARG A 43 3.82 -5.12 -11.40
N ASN A 44 2.55 -4.83 -11.64
CA ASN A 44 1.46 -5.09 -10.70
C ASN A 44 0.31 -5.81 -11.44
N ASP A 45 -0.19 -6.90 -10.85
CA ASP A 45 -1.40 -7.53 -11.36
C ASP A 45 -2.61 -6.60 -11.11
N PRO A 46 -3.38 -6.23 -12.14
CA PRO A 46 -4.58 -5.39 -11.97
C PRO A 46 -5.56 -5.92 -10.93
N ALA A 47 -5.64 -7.24 -10.74
CA ALA A 47 -6.51 -7.88 -9.74
C ALA A 47 -6.09 -7.55 -8.29
N ASP A 48 -4.82 -7.19 -8.07
CA ASP A 48 -4.27 -6.81 -6.77
C ASP A 48 -4.36 -5.31 -6.49
N VAL A 49 -4.79 -4.49 -7.46
CA VAL A 49 -4.76 -3.03 -7.39
C VAL A 49 -6.12 -2.44 -7.06
N LEU A 50 -6.16 -1.62 -6.03
CA LEU A 50 -7.29 -0.77 -5.65
C LEU A 50 -7.00 0.69 -6.02
N VAL A 51 -8.01 1.38 -6.53
CA VAL A 51 -7.93 2.76 -7.00
C VAL A 51 -8.88 3.63 -6.19
N ALA A 52 -8.38 4.75 -5.67
CA ALA A 52 -9.20 5.79 -5.08
C ALA A 52 -9.52 6.86 -6.12
N GLU A 53 -10.78 7.20 -6.25
CA GLU A 53 -11.28 8.24 -7.16
C GLU A 53 -11.80 9.46 -6.41
N VAL A 54 -11.48 10.63 -6.97
CA VAL A 54 -12.08 11.91 -6.59
C VAL A 54 -12.64 12.55 -7.86
N HIS A 55 -13.93 12.82 -7.87
CA HIS A 55 -14.64 13.37 -9.04
C HIS A 55 -14.46 12.52 -10.32
N GLY A 56 -14.43 11.20 -10.18
CA GLY A 56 -14.24 10.29 -11.32
C GLY A 56 -12.82 10.22 -11.86
N GLN A 57 -11.86 10.85 -11.21
CA GLN A 57 -10.44 10.79 -11.58
C GLN A 57 -9.64 9.98 -10.56
N VAL A 58 -8.71 9.19 -11.04
CA VAL A 58 -7.78 8.42 -10.21
C VAL A 58 -6.89 9.38 -9.43
N ALA A 59 -6.97 9.30 -8.10
CA ALA A 59 -6.26 10.18 -7.17
C ALA A 59 -5.31 9.41 -6.22
N GLY A 60 -5.32 8.09 -6.27
CA GLY A 60 -4.44 7.24 -5.47
C GLY A 60 -4.66 5.78 -5.75
N TYR A 61 -3.75 4.95 -5.24
CA TYR A 61 -3.85 3.49 -5.36
C TYR A 61 -3.26 2.79 -4.15
N ALA A 62 -3.64 1.53 -3.99
CA ALA A 62 -2.96 0.57 -3.12
C ALA A 62 -2.91 -0.80 -3.79
N THR A 63 -1.89 -1.59 -3.47
CA THR A 63 -1.76 -2.95 -3.96
C THR A 63 -1.79 -3.94 -2.81
N VAL A 64 -2.62 -4.98 -2.92
CA VAL A 64 -2.72 -6.08 -1.95
C VAL A 64 -2.40 -7.38 -2.65
N ARG A 65 -1.31 -8.03 -2.25
CA ARG A 65 -0.84 -9.24 -2.89
C ARG A 65 -0.48 -10.34 -1.90
N GLN A 66 -0.37 -11.55 -2.41
CA GLN A 66 0.29 -12.65 -1.72
C GLN A 66 1.77 -12.65 -2.13
N TRP A 67 2.68 -12.37 -1.19
CA TRP A 67 4.11 -12.34 -1.50
C TRP A 67 4.78 -13.73 -1.46
N SER A 68 4.16 -14.70 -0.78
CA SER A 68 4.65 -16.07 -0.68
C SER A 68 3.65 -17.05 -1.25
N ARG A 69 4.12 -17.99 -2.07
CA ARG A 69 3.29 -19.06 -2.65
C ARG A 69 3.28 -20.34 -1.81
N ILE A 70 3.90 -20.32 -0.63
CA ILE A 70 3.89 -21.47 0.29
C ILE A 70 2.47 -21.62 0.84
N PRO A 71 1.83 -22.80 0.74
CA PRO A 71 0.44 -22.99 1.20
C PRO A 71 0.21 -22.62 2.67
N SER A 72 1.18 -22.86 3.54
CA SER A 72 1.13 -22.49 4.96
C SER A 72 1.13 -20.98 5.21
N HIS A 73 1.41 -20.17 4.19
CA HIS A 73 1.41 -18.71 4.24
C HIS A 73 0.20 -18.08 3.54
N ALA A 74 -0.72 -18.88 3.01
CA ALA A 74 -1.84 -18.40 2.19
C ALA A 74 -2.80 -17.46 2.93
N HIS A 75 -2.83 -17.50 4.27
CA HIS A 75 -3.66 -16.65 5.13
C HIS A 75 -3.06 -15.25 5.38
N VAL A 76 -1.90 -14.94 4.82
CA VAL A 76 -1.22 -13.65 4.98
C VAL A 76 -1.15 -12.94 3.64
N LEU A 77 -1.71 -11.73 3.58
CA LEU A 77 -1.56 -10.83 2.44
C LEU A 77 -0.70 -9.61 2.84
N GLU A 78 -0.18 -8.93 1.85
CA GLU A 78 0.70 -7.77 2.02
C GLU A 78 0.16 -6.57 1.26
N ILE A 79 0.12 -5.40 1.90
CA ILE A 79 0.04 -4.12 1.18
C ILE A 79 1.46 -3.82 0.68
N ASN A 80 1.67 -3.95 -0.64
CA ASN A 80 2.98 -3.79 -1.25
C ASN A 80 3.23 -2.38 -1.82
N GLY A 81 2.20 -1.58 -1.94
CA GLY A 81 2.28 -0.21 -2.39
C GLY A 81 1.04 0.57 -1.99
N LEU A 82 1.23 1.83 -1.67
CA LEU A 82 0.15 2.79 -1.43
C LEU A 82 0.68 4.18 -1.77
N ALA A 83 0.00 4.87 -2.66
CA ALA A 83 0.34 6.24 -3.03
C ALA A 83 -0.91 7.08 -3.25
N VAL A 84 -0.82 8.34 -2.88
CA VAL A 84 -1.85 9.36 -3.12
C VAL A 84 -1.23 10.47 -3.96
N ASP A 85 -1.92 10.85 -5.03
CA ASP A 85 -1.53 11.98 -5.87
C ASP A 85 -1.23 13.19 -4.97
N PRO A 86 -0.06 13.85 -5.13
CA PRO A 86 0.30 15.03 -4.33
C PRO A 86 -0.78 16.10 -4.28
N ALA A 87 -1.53 16.28 -5.38
CA ALA A 87 -2.64 17.24 -5.43
C ALA A 87 -3.84 16.87 -4.53
N HIS A 88 -3.92 15.62 -4.07
CA HIS A 88 -5.04 15.09 -3.28
C HIS A 88 -4.63 14.60 -1.89
N GLN A 89 -3.38 14.83 -1.49
CA GLN A 89 -2.91 14.47 -0.14
C GLN A 89 -3.63 15.28 0.95
N GLY A 90 -3.72 14.72 2.15
CA GLY A 90 -4.39 15.37 3.29
C GLY A 90 -5.91 15.33 3.25
N GLN A 91 -6.54 14.62 2.29
CA GLN A 91 -7.99 14.51 2.12
C GLN A 91 -8.57 13.16 2.58
N GLY A 92 -7.79 12.34 3.27
CA GLY A 92 -8.23 11.05 3.80
C GLY A 92 -8.17 9.87 2.82
N LEU A 93 -7.61 10.06 1.61
CA LEU A 93 -7.54 8.99 0.60
C LEU A 93 -6.69 7.81 1.08
N GLY A 94 -5.57 8.06 1.74
CA GLY A 94 -4.71 7.02 2.29
C GLY A 94 -5.47 6.12 3.27
N ARG A 95 -6.24 6.70 4.17
CA ARG A 95 -7.08 5.94 5.12
C ARG A 95 -8.16 5.15 4.41
N ALA A 96 -8.81 5.72 3.40
CA ALA A 96 -9.83 5.02 2.61
C ALA A 96 -9.23 3.84 1.85
N LEU A 97 -8.03 4.01 1.27
CA LEU A 97 -7.30 2.93 0.60
C LEU A 97 -6.92 1.80 1.57
N VAL A 98 -6.41 2.12 2.76
CA VAL A 98 -6.07 1.11 3.77
C VAL A 98 -7.32 0.34 4.20
N ALA A 99 -8.45 1.03 4.44
CA ALA A 99 -9.71 0.38 4.78
C ALA A 99 -10.18 -0.57 3.68
N ALA A 100 -10.05 -0.18 2.42
CA ALA A 100 -10.37 -1.02 1.27
C ALA A 100 -9.43 -2.23 1.16
N CYS A 101 -8.14 -2.07 1.45
CA CYS A 101 -7.17 -3.17 1.53
C CYS A 101 -7.57 -4.21 2.59
N VAL A 102 -7.96 -3.74 3.77
CA VAL A 102 -8.44 -4.62 4.86
C VAL A 102 -9.69 -5.38 4.42
N ALA A 103 -10.67 -4.70 3.82
CA ALA A 103 -11.88 -5.33 3.32
C ALA A 103 -11.58 -6.36 2.22
N GLN A 104 -10.69 -6.04 1.29
CA GLN A 104 -10.29 -6.98 0.24
C GLN A 104 -9.54 -8.18 0.80
N ALA A 105 -8.63 -7.97 1.75
CA ALA A 105 -7.91 -9.06 2.39
C ALA A 105 -8.86 -10.03 3.10
N ARG A 106 -9.85 -9.52 3.81
CA ARG A 106 -10.91 -10.34 4.43
C ARG A 106 -11.71 -11.14 3.40
N ARG A 107 -12.15 -10.51 2.30
CA ARG A 107 -12.86 -11.21 1.22
C ARG A 107 -12.01 -12.32 0.59
N ARG A 108 -10.70 -12.17 0.56
CA ARG A 108 -9.75 -13.19 0.08
C ARG A 108 -9.41 -14.25 1.14
N GLY A 109 -10.04 -14.20 2.31
CA GLY A 109 -9.85 -15.16 3.39
C GLY A 109 -8.57 -14.97 4.21
N ALA A 110 -7.93 -13.82 4.12
CA ALA A 110 -6.74 -13.53 4.90
C ALA A 110 -7.07 -13.35 6.39
N ARG A 111 -6.20 -13.87 7.25
CA ARG A 111 -6.25 -13.67 8.70
C ARG A 111 -5.27 -12.58 9.16
N LYS A 112 -4.35 -12.19 8.31
CA LYS A 112 -3.30 -11.21 8.60
C LYS A 112 -3.01 -10.38 7.37
N LEU A 113 -2.87 -9.07 7.56
CA LEU A 113 -2.43 -8.13 6.55
C LEU A 113 -1.14 -7.47 7.03
N THR A 114 -0.10 -7.55 6.23
CA THR A 114 1.23 -7.01 6.56
C THR A 114 1.61 -5.88 5.62
N LEU A 115 2.61 -5.12 6.01
CA LEU A 115 3.28 -4.12 5.17
C LEU A 115 4.67 -3.82 5.70
N ARG A 116 5.47 -3.16 4.87
CA ARG A 116 6.80 -2.69 5.24
C ARG A 116 6.89 -1.18 5.03
N VAL A 117 7.54 -0.48 5.96
CA VAL A 117 7.72 0.97 5.94
C VAL A 117 9.18 1.29 6.23
N LEU A 118 9.80 2.11 5.41
CA LEU A 118 11.15 2.62 5.71
C LEU A 118 11.14 3.40 7.02
N GLY A 119 12.16 3.19 7.86
CA GLY A 119 12.20 3.73 9.22
C GLY A 119 12.05 5.24 9.32
N GLY A 120 12.47 5.99 8.29
CA GLY A 120 12.31 7.45 8.22
C GLY A 120 10.92 7.93 7.75
N ASN A 121 10.09 7.04 7.21
CA ASN A 121 8.76 7.40 6.71
C ASN A 121 7.71 7.46 7.84
N ASN A 122 7.85 8.45 8.70
CA ASN A 122 6.96 8.63 9.85
C ASN A 122 5.50 8.92 9.47
N ARG A 123 5.29 9.54 8.31
CA ARG A 123 3.94 9.83 7.80
C ARG A 123 3.17 8.56 7.50
N ALA A 124 3.77 7.65 6.76
CA ALA A 124 3.16 6.35 6.45
C ALA A 124 2.95 5.51 7.71
N ARG A 125 3.94 5.47 8.59
CA ARG A 125 3.82 4.72 9.86
C ARG A 125 2.64 5.20 10.69
N ARG A 126 2.48 6.50 10.88
CA ARG A 126 1.33 7.07 11.61
C ARG A 126 -0.02 6.76 10.93
N LEU A 127 -0.07 6.77 9.60
CA LEU A 127 -1.27 6.36 8.87
C LEU A 127 -1.64 4.92 9.22
N TYR A 128 -0.70 3.99 9.10
CA TYR A 128 -0.95 2.58 9.35
C TYR A 128 -1.28 2.29 10.83
N GLU A 129 -0.58 2.92 11.76
CA GLU A 129 -0.90 2.84 13.19
C GLU A 129 -2.35 3.30 13.46
N SER A 130 -2.78 4.41 12.86
CA SER A 130 -4.15 4.91 12.98
C SER A 130 -5.20 4.00 12.34
N CYS A 131 -4.79 3.08 11.48
CA CYS A 131 -5.62 2.07 10.84
C CYS A 131 -5.53 0.69 11.52
N GLY A 132 -4.96 0.61 12.72
CA GLY A 132 -4.90 -0.61 13.52
C GLY A 132 -3.74 -1.55 13.22
N PHE A 133 -2.73 -1.08 12.49
CA PHE A 133 -1.48 -1.83 12.29
C PHE A 133 -0.53 -1.60 13.48
N HIS A 134 0.22 -2.63 13.83
CA HIS A 134 1.22 -2.61 14.88
C HIS A 134 2.58 -3.06 14.35
N ILE A 135 3.66 -2.55 14.92
CA ILE A 135 5.02 -2.98 14.58
C ILE A 135 5.22 -4.42 15.07
N GLU A 136 5.64 -5.31 14.18
CA GLU A 136 6.03 -6.68 14.49
C GLU A 136 7.54 -6.85 14.58
N GLY A 137 8.29 -6.01 13.91
CA GLY A 137 9.74 -6.09 13.91
C GLY A 137 10.38 -4.94 13.19
N VAL A 138 11.68 -4.79 13.41
CA VAL A 138 12.52 -3.79 12.75
C VAL A 138 13.77 -4.49 12.26
N LEU A 139 14.00 -4.46 10.95
CA LEU A 139 15.28 -4.86 10.37
C LEU A 139 16.19 -3.64 10.36
N ARG A 140 17.18 -3.64 11.23
CA ARG A 140 18.06 -2.50 11.43
C ARG A 140 19.06 -2.38 10.30
N GLU A 141 19.25 -1.12 9.81
CA GLU A 141 20.22 -0.81 8.76
C GLU A 141 20.07 -1.70 7.50
N GLU A 142 18.83 -2.04 7.16
CA GLU A 142 18.50 -2.99 6.08
C GLU A 142 18.85 -2.44 4.70
N PHE A 143 18.71 -1.12 4.50
CA PHE A 143 18.95 -0.47 3.21
C PHE A 143 19.97 0.65 3.33
N LEU A 144 20.79 0.82 2.29
CA LEU A 144 21.64 1.99 2.11
C LEU A 144 21.00 2.91 1.05
N LEU A 145 20.44 4.04 1.48
CA LEU A 145 19.71 4.98 0.64
C LEU A 145 20.32 6.38 0.80
N ASP A 146 20.75 6.97 -0.31
CA ASP A 146 21.38 8.30 -0.34
C ASP A 146 22.52 8.44 0.69
N GLY A 147 23.36 7.40 0.82
CA GLY A 147 24.48 7.37 1.74
C GLY A 147 24.13 7.18 3.22
N ARG A 148 22.87 6.84 3.54
CA ARG A 148 22.41 6.57 4.90
C ARG A 148 21.86 5.15 5.05
N TYR A 149 22.19 4.50 6.15
CA TYR A 149 21.55 3.23 6.51
C TYR A 149 20.18 3.49 7.08
N VAL A 150 19.20 2.77 6.56
CA VAL A 150 17.77 2.94 6.89
C VAL A 150 17.19 1.62 7.35
N ASP A 151 16.46 1.66 8.46
CA ASP A 151 15.73 0.52 8.97
C ASP A 151 14.53 0.18 8.08
N ASP A 152 14.13 -1.08 8.09
CA ASP A 152 12.89 -1.55 7.50
C ASP A 152 11.94 -1.99 8.63
N VAL A 153 10.80 -1.31 8.74
CA VAL A 153 9.82 -1.56 9.80
C VAL A 153 8.72 -2.47 9.25
N LEU A 154 8.55 -3.62 9.88
CA LEU A 154 7.48 -4.57 9.54
C LEU A 154 6.27 -4.28 10.42
N MET A 155 5.13 -4.08 9.79
CA MET A 155 3.86 -3.83 10.48
C MET A 155 2.81 -4.84 10.04
N ALA A 156 1.87 -5.14 10.94
CA ALA A 156 0.76 -6.05 10.66
C ALA A 156 -0.51 -5.66 11.40
N ARG A 157 -1.63 -6.07 10.80
CA ARG A 157 -2.94 -6.07 11.42
C ARG A 157 -3.54 -7.47 11.34
N MET A 158 -3.98 -8.00 12.49
CA MET A 158 -4.76 -9.25 12.51
C MET A 158 -6.18 -8.95 12.06
N LEU A 159 -6.67 -9.78 11.16
CA LEU A 159 -8.02 -9.69 10.61
C LEU A 159 -8.89 -10.77 11.27
N GLY A 160 -9.29 -10.55 12.53
CA GLY A 160 -10.16 -11.47 13.25
C GLY A 160 -11.48 -11.73 12.52
N ASP A 161 -12.20 -12.77 12.92
CA ASP A 161 -13.58 -12.99 12.49
C ASP A 161 -14.41 -11.75 12.88
N GLU A 162 -15.42 -11.38 12.08
CA GLU A 162 -16.26 -10.19 12.29
C GLU A 162 -17.00 -10.13 13.65
N ALA A 163 -16.73 -11.09 14.53
CA ALA A 163 -17.31 -11.19 15.87
C ALA A 163 -16.61 -10.35 16.94
N ASP A 164 -15.51 -9.67 16.63
CA ASP A 164 -14.76 -8.82 17.56
C ASP A 164 -15.06 -7.32 17.37
N VAL A 165 -16.34 -6.95 17.24
CA VAL A 165 -16.78 -5.56 17.31
C VAL A 165 -17.62 -5.36 18.57
#